data_b8ec2574b59600795638eb679703f63a
#
_entry.id   b8ec2574b59600795638eb679703f63a
#
_cell.length_a   1.000
_cell.length_b   1.000
_cell.length_c   1.000
_cell.angle_alpha   90.00
_cell.angle_beta   90.00
_cell.angle_gamma   90.00
#
_symmetry.space_group_name_H-M   'P 1'
#
loop_
_entity.id
_entity.type
_entity.pdbx_description
1 polymer ?
#
loop_
_entity_poly.entity_id
_entity_poly.type
_entity_poly.pdbx_seq_one_letter_code
_entity_poly.pdbx_strand_id
1 'polypeptide(L)'
;MAVTVLGTVVVGAALVVGLWDKRHDFAEAFGSASASVLAWGIVLQVVWLVARSEAWHVCVGAAGGNVERRRLYRAAAIGYLGNLFNSNFGLGVRIAALRRTAPDHSPSAPVLIAAELPIVVIEIALAALLSFTVVAALDLPWWVAVAALATATVLIGGAGRFVRHRREGFWKGIAVLRGLSSRNVIIALVMFATGAQVARNMVMLEGLGVDISVLDAVALLIASATIGLLPVGPTLGAASAVLILGSNGVAVVAAAGSLLTATGAVGALVFAAWALVDRLRPGGGEAARPREVAPASPAGSQRDDGRAPREPLDQPAAAGGSAGGAPNP
;
A
#
# COMPACT_ATOMS: atom_id res chain seq x y z
N MET A 1 -18.78 -1.15 11.38
CA MET A 1 -19.45 -2.26 10.66
C MET A 1 -20.85 -1.87 10.17
N ALA A 2 -21.75 -1.34 11.01
CA ALA A 2 -23.09 -0.92 10.59
C ALA A 2 -23.08 0.11 9.42
N VAL A 3 -22.24 1.13 9.47
CA VAL A 3 -22.13 2.17 8.44
C VAL A 3 -21.67 1.59 7.09
N THR A 4 -20.73 0.63 7.10
CA THR A 4 -20.27 -0.05 5.86
C THR A 4 -21.38 -0.89 5.24
N VAL A 5 -22.09 -1.66 6.07
CA VAL A 5 -23.22 -2.48 5.61
C VAL A 5 -24.32 -1.59 5.04
N LEU A 6 -24.69 -0.52 5.74
CA LEU A 6 -25.70 0.45 5.29
C LEU A 6 -25.27 1.10 3.95
N GLY A 7 -24.02 1.58 3.86
CA GLY A 7 -23.49 2.18 2.63
C GLY A 7 -23.52 1.20 1.46
N THR A 8 -23.10 -0.06 1.67
CA THR A 8 -23.14 -1.10 0.64
C THR A 8 -24.58 -1.38 0.18
N VAL A 9 -25.52 -1.47 1.13
CA VAL A 9 -26.93 -1.72 0.83
C VAL A 9 -27.54 -0.55 0.05
N VAL A 10 -27.26 0.70 0.44
CA VAL A 10 -27.78 1.90 -0.23
C VAL A 10 -27.25 1.99 -1.68
N VAL A 11 -25.94 1.85 -1.86
CA VAL A 11 -25.36 1.91 -3.22
C VAL A 11 -25.79 0.71 -4.07
N GLY A 12 -25.84 -0.48 -3.47
CA GLY A 12 -26.33 -1.68 -4.17
C GLY A 12 -27.79 -1.54 -4.58
N ALA A 13 -28.66 -1.04 -3.70
CA ALA A 13 -30.05 -0.78 -4.03
C ALA A 13 -30.21 0.28 -5.13
N ALA A 14 -29.46 1.37 -5.05
CA ALA A 14 -29.45 2.40 -6.10
C ALA A 14 -29.02 1.84 -7.47
N LEU A 15 -28.01 0.99 -7.53
CA LEU A 15 -27.59 0.32 -8.75
C LEU A 15 -28.67 -0.64 -9.27
N VAL A 16 -29.28 -1.47 -8.39
CA VAL A 16 -30.36 -2.37 -8.79
C VAL A 16 -31.54 -1.60 -9.35
N VAL A 17 -31.99 -0.53 -8.69
CA VAL A 17 -33.09 0.31 -9.17
C VAL A 17 -32.72 0.97 -10.50
N GLY A 18 -31.51 1.55 -10.62
CA GLY A 18 -31.07 2.22 -11.84
C GLY A 18 -30.84 1.28 -13.04
N LEU A 19 -30.57 0.00 -12.77
CA LEU A 19 -30.34 -1.02 -13.81
C LEU A 19 -31.57 -1.92 -14.06
N TRP A 20 -32.66 -1.73 -13.32
CA TRP A 20 -33.81 -2.64 -13.37
C TRP A 20 -34.38 -2.78 -14.79
N ASP A 21 -34.56 -1.67 -15.47
CA ASP A 21 -35.09 -1.65 -16.85
C ASP A 21 -34.03 -2.11 -17.87
N LYS A 22 -32.74 -2.08 -17.51
CA LYS A 22 -31.61 -2.45 -18.37
C LYS A 22 -30.97 -3.78 -17.97
N ARG A 23 -31.68 -4.62 -17.21
CA ARG A 23 -31.12 -5.88 -16.68
C ARG A 23 -30.72 -6.87 -17.77
N HIS A 24 -31.39 -6.86 -18.91
CA HIS A 24 -31.07 -7.72 -20.05
C HIS A 24 -29.77 -7.28 -20.71
N ASP A 25 -29.62 -5.97 -20.97
CA ASP A 25 -28.39 -5.39 -21.53
C ASP A 25 -27.19 -5.63 -20.60
N PHE A 26 -27.42 -5.51 -19.26
CA PHE A 26 -26.40 -5.81 -18.26
C PHE A 26 -25.99 -7.30 -18.30
N ALA A 27 -26.96 -8.22 -18.36
CA ALA A 27 -26.66 -9.65 -18.37
C ALA A 27 -25.97 -10.07 -19.67
N GLU A 28 -26.35 -9.48 -20.81
CA GLU A 28 -25.70 -9.71 -22.10
C GLU A 28 -24.27 -9.19 -22.09
N ALA A 29 -24.03 -7.96 -21.65
CA ALA A 29 -22.71 -7.36 -21.53
C ALA A 29 -21.83 -8.18 -20.57
N PHE A 30 -22.39 -8.63 -19.43
CA PHE A 30 -21.66 -9.48 -18.49
C PHE A 30 -21.28 -10.83 -19.08
N GLY A 31 -22.19 -11.43 -19.87
CA GLY A 31 -21.99 -12.73 -20.53
C GLY A 31 -21.09 -12.65 -21.77
N SER A 32 -20.91 -11.47 -22.38
CA SER A 32 -20.07 -11.27 -23.56
C SER A 32 -18.56 -11.26 -23.26
N ALA A 33 -18.17 -11.12 -21.98
CA ALA A 33 -16.78 -11.09 -21.58
C ALA A 33 -16.04 -12.38 -21.97
N SER A 34 -15.07 -12.30 -22.86
CA SER A 34 -14.26 -13.45 -23.25
C SER A 34 -13.40 -13.96 -22.10
N ALA A 35 -13.16 -15.27 -22.06
CA ALA A 35 -12.31 -15.90 -21.04
C ALA A 35 -10.88 -15.30 -21.03
N SER A 36 -10.37 -14.87 -22.19
CA SER A 36 -9.05 -14.23 -22.28
C SER A 36 -9.04 -12.86 -21.59
N VAL A 37 -10.08 -12.04 -21.74
CA VAL A 37 -10.22 -10.74 -21.06
C VAL A 37 -10.24 -10.94 -19.55
N LEU A 38 -11.04 -11.90 -19.07
CA LEU A 38 -11.11 -12.22 -17.64
C LEU A 38 -9.75 -12.72 -17.10
N ALA A 39 -9.07 -13.59 -17.85
CA ALA A 39 -7.75 -14.09 -17.49
C ALA A 39 -6.72 -12.95 -17.37
N TRP A 40 -6.67 -12.04 -18.36
CA TRP A 40 -5.80 -10.88 -18.31
C TRP A 40 -6.15 -9.93 -17.15
N GLY A 41 -7.44 -9.73 -16.88
CA GLY A 41 -7.89 -8.96 -15.73
C GLY A 41 -7.38 -9.53 -14.39
N ILE A 42 -7.41 -10.87 -14.25
CA ILE A 42 -6.89 -11.56 -13.07
C ILE A 42 -5.36 -11.47 -13.00
N VAL A 43 -4.66 -11.69 -14.11
CA VAL A 43 -3.18 -11.62 -14.17
C VAL A 43 -2.70 -10.23 -13.78
N LEU A 44 -3.27 -9.16 -14.37
CA LEU A 44 -2.89 -7.79 -14.06
C LEU A 44 -3.22 -7.43 -12.61
N GLN A 45 -4.30 -7.97 -12.05
CA GLN A 45 -4.59 -7.84 -10.63
C GLN A 45 -3.52 -8.51 -9.75
N VAL A 46 -3.09 -9.71 -10.08
CA VAL A 46 -2.02 -10.41 -9.33
C VAL A 46 -0.70 -9.64 -9.46
N VAL A 47 -0.38 -9.13 -10.65
CA VAL A 47 0.81 -8.28 -10.87
C VAL A 47 0.78 -7.05 -9.93
N TRP A 48 -0.36 -6.37 -9.86
CA TRP A 48 -0.54 -5.24 -8.94
C TRP A 48 -0.34 -5.66 -7.47
N LEU A 49 -0.96 -6.78 -7.04
CA LEU A 49 -0.83 -7.29 -5.67
C LEU A 49 0.62 -7.58 -5.30
N VAL A 50 1.38 -8.19 -6.23
CA VAL A 50 2.81 -8.50 -6.05
C VAL A 50 3.63 -7.21 -5.97
N ALA A 51 3.45 -6.28 -6.92
CA ALA A 51 4.18 -5.01 -6.95
C ALA A 51 3.94 -4.18 -5.67
N ARG A 52 2.69 -4.12 -5.22
CA ARG A 52 2.33 -3.42 -3.98
C ARG A 52 2.90 -4.11 -2.73
N SER A 53 2.90 -5.45 -2.71
CA SER A 53 3.52 -6.22 -1.61
C SER A 53 5.03 -6.00 -1.56
N GLU A 54 5.68 -5.89 -2.72
CA GLU A 54 7.12 -5.60 -2.80
C GLU A 54 7.43 -4.17 -2.35
N ALA A 55 6.63 -3.19 -2.76
CA ALA A 55 6.78 -1.82 -2.27
C ALA A 55 6.69 -1.77 -0.74
N TRP A 56 5.73 -2.50 -0.15
CA TRP A 56 5.60 -2.59 1.29
C TRP A 56 6.80 -3.30 1.94
N HIS A 57 7.34 -4.36 1.32
CA HIS A 57 8.54 -5.06 1.80
C HIS A 57 9.74 -4.11 1.88
N VAL A 58 9.96 -3.31 0.82
CA VAL A 58 11.03 -2.30 0.79
C VAL A 58 10.83 -1.25 1.87
N CYS A 59 9.59 -0.78 2.09
CA CYS A 59 9.28 0.19 3.14
C CYS A 59 9.50 -0.38 4.55
N VAL A 60 9.10 -1.63 4.81
CA VAL A 60 9.32 -2.31 6.10
C VAL A 60 10.82 -2.48 6.37
N GLY A 61 11.59 -2.91 5.37
CA GLY A 61 13.05 -3.03 5.47
C GLY A 61 13.72 -1.70 5.79
N ALA A 62 13.34 -0.64 5.07
CA ALA A 62 13.87 0.70 5.30
C ALA A 62 13.44 1.33 6.64
N ALA A 63 12.32 0.88 7.21
CA ALA A 63 11.90 1.23 8.58
C ALA A 63 12.66 0.44 9.67
N GLY A 64 13.62 -0.40 9.29
CA GLY A 64 14.44 -1.22 10.19
C GLY A 64 13.81 -2.58 10.53
N GLY A 65 12.77 -3.00 9.81
CA GLY A 65 12.20 -4.34 9.95
C GLY A 65 13.03 -5.37 9.18
N ASN A 66 13.36 -6.47 9.81
CA ASN A 66 14.02 -7.61 9.14
C ASN A 66 13.03 -8.77 9.00
N VAL A 67 12.08 -8.62 8.09
CA VAL A 67 11.05 -9.63 7.84
C VAL A 67 11.34 -10.32 6.51
N GLU A 68 11.35 -11.65 6.54
CA GLU A 68 11.50 -12.44 5.33
C GLU A 68 10.42 -12.10 4.30
N ARG A 69 10.82 -11.91 3.04
CA ARG A 69 9.95 -11.53 1.92
C ARG A 69 8.72 -12.44 1.80
N ARG A 70 8.90 -13.76 1.90
CA ARG A 70 7.80 -14.73 1.83
C ARG A 70 6.77 -14.56 2.93
N ARG A 71 7.21 -14.32 4.17
CA ARG A 71 6.32 -14.10 5.32
C ARG A 71 5.49 -12.83 5.15
N LEU A 72 6.12 -11.78 4.64
CA LEU A 72 5.44 -10.51 4.37
C LEU A 72 4.40 -10.65 3.25
N TYR A 73 4.72 -11.38 2.17
CA TYR A 73 3.78 -11.66 1.08
C TYR A 73 2.58 -12.50 1.55
N ARG A 74 2.81 -13.51 2.40
CA ARG A 74 1.71 -14.29 3.02
C ARG A 74 0.80 -13.39 3.87
N ALA A 75 1.37 -12.50 4.67
CA ALA A 75 0.61 -11.53 5.45
C ALA A 75 -0.15 -10.54 4.56
N ALA A 76 0.46 -10.07 3.46
CA ALA A 76 -0.18 -9.22 2.47
C ALA A 76 -1.37 -9.93 1.81
N ALA A 77 -1.22 -11.20 1.41
CA ALA A 77 -2.29 -11.99 0.82
C ALA A 77 -3.52 -12.09 1.73
N ILE A 78 -3.31 -12.35 3.03
CA ILE A 78 -4.40 -12.37 4.03
C ILE A 78 -5.03 -10.96 4.16
N GLY A 79 -4.21 -9.91 4.14
CA GLY A 79 -4.69 -8.53 4.17
C GLY A 79 -5.58 -8.19 2.97
N TYR A 80 -5.22 -8.62 1.77
CA TYR A 80 -6.02 -8.41 0.56
C TYR A 80 -7.36 -9.14 0.61
N LEU A 81 -7.42 -10.33 1.21
CA LEU A 81 -8.70 -10.99 1.49
C LEU A 81 -9.55 -10.17 2.48
N GLY A 82 -8.93 -9.57 3.49
CA GLY A 82 -9.60 -8.64 4.40
C GLY A 82 -10.22 -7.44 3.68
N ASN A 83 -9.54 -6.90 2.66
CA ASN A 83 -10.03 -5.80 1.85
C ASN A 83 -11.29 -6.14 1.03
N LEU A 84 -11.54 -7.42 0.71
CA LEU A 84 -12.77 -7.82 0.03
C LEU A 84 -14.02 -7.57 0.88
N PHE A 85 -13.88 -7.57 2.20
CA PHE A 85 -14.97 -7.27 3.13
C PHE A 85 -15.06 -5.78 3.45
N ASN A 86 -13.89 -5.15 3.64
CA ASN A 86 -13.81 -3.71 3.92
C ASN A 86 -12.37 -3.24 3.70
N SER A 87 -12.19 -2.16 2.92
CA SER A 87 -10.88 -1.59 2.59
C SER A 87 -10.05 -1.21 3.82
N ASN A 88 -10.69 -0.84 4.93
CA ASN A 88 -10.02 -0.46 6.17
C ASN A 88 -9.53 -1.64 7.00
N PHE A 89 -10.08 -2.85 6.80
CA PHE A 89 -9.65 -4.04 7.55
C PHE A 89 -8.34 -4.64 7.03
N GLY A 90 -8.04 -4.48 5.75
CA GLY A 90 -6.89 -5.14 5.12
C GLY A 90 -5.56 -4.82 5.78
N LEU A 91 -5.31 -3.55 6.14
CA LEU A 91 -4.09 -3.15 6.82
C LEU A 91 -3.98 -3.80 8.21
N GLY A 92 -5.06 -3.75 9.01
CA GLY A 92 -5.10 -4.34 10.35
C GLY A 92 -4.90 -5.85 10.32
N VAL A 93 -5.58 -6.54 9.40
CA VAL A 93 -5.49 -8.00 9.21
C VAL A 93 -4.08 -8.39 8.76
N ARG A 94 -3.46 -7.64 7.83
CA ARG A 94 -2.10 -7.85 7.37
C ARG A 94 -1.08 -7.73 8.50
N ILE A 95 -1.20 -6.69 9.34
CA ILE A 95 -0.33 -6.48 10.51
C ILE A 95 -0.52 -7.61 11.52
N ALA A 96 -1.77 -7.98 11.81
CA ALA A 96 -2.07 -9.06 12.74
C ALA A 96 -1.54 -10.42 12.25
N ALA A 97 -1.68 -10.71 10.95
CA ALA A 97 -1.14 -11.92 10.33
C ALA A 97 0.38 -11.97 10.42
N LEU A 98 1.07 -10.87 10.13
CA LEU A 98 2.53 -10.79 10.20
C LEU A 98 3.03 -11.01 11.65
N ARG A 99 2.42 -10.35 12.62
CA ARG A 99 2.81 -10.49 14.04
C ARG A 99 2.54 -11.87 14.61
N ARG A 100 1.51 -12.58 14.12
CA ARG A 100 1.25 -13.98 14.52
C ARG A 100 2.26 -14.96 13.92
N THR A 101 2.76 -14.69 12.71
CA THR A 101 3.67 -15.62 12.01
C THR A 101 5.14 -15.40 12.33
N ALA A 102 5.50 -14.22 12.84
CA ALA A 102 6.88 -13.87 13.18
C ALA A 102 6.93 -12.93 14.40
N PRO A 103 6.51 -13.37 15.60
CA PRO A 103 6.38 -12.49 16.77
C PRO A 103 7.71 -11.82 17.13
N ASP A 104 8.82 -12.57 17.09
CA ASP A 104 10.13 -12.11 17.54
C ASP A 104 10.88 -11.25 16.50
N HIS A 105 10.49 -11.33 15.22
CA HIS A 105 11.16 -10.64 14.11
C HIS A 105 10.29 -9.54 13.48
N SER A 106 9.03 -9.43 13.91
CA SER A 106 8.11 -8.43 13.37
C SER A 106 8.32 -7.08 14.05
N PRO A 107 8.46 -6.00 13.28
CA PRO A 107 8.43 -4.66 13.82
C PRO A 107 7.15 -4.39 14.62
N SER A 108 7.19 -3.39 15.48
CA SER A 108 6.00 -2.96 16.22
C SER A 108 4.89 -2.51 15.27
N ALA A 109 3.62 -2.65 15.67
CA ALA A 109 2.48 -2.26 14.84
C ALA A 109 2.57 -0.81 14.32
N PRO A 110 2.98 0.20 15.12
CA PRO A 110 3.18 1.55 14.62
C PRO A 110 4.20 1.65 13.48
N VAL A 111 5.29 0.86 13.51
CA VAL A 111 6.30 0.83 12.44
C VAL A 111 5.73 0.21 11.18
N LEU A 112 4.93 -0.85 11.29
CA LEU A 112 4.28 -1.49 10.15
C LEU A 112 3.23 -0.57 9.49
N ILE A 113 2.48 0.20 10.29
CA ILE A 113 1.56 1.23 9.79
C ILE A 113 2.37 2.34 9.10
N ALA A 114 3.46 2.78 9.72
CA ALA A 114 4.32 3.82 9.16
C ALA A 114 4.97 3.39 7.83
N ALA A 115 5.25 2.11 7.63
CA ALA A 115 5.78 1.58 6.38
C ALA A 115 4.78 1.66 5.21
N GLU A 116 3.49 1.85 5.44
CA GLU A 116 2.49 2.09 4.40
C GLU A 116 2.49 3.55 3.91
N LEU A 117 2.88 4.50 4.77
CA LEU A 117 2.80 5.93 4.46
C LEU A 117 3.56 6.36 3.20
N PRO A 118 4.78 5.88 2.91
CA PRO A 118 5.48 6.22 1.67
C PRO A 118 4.67 5.86 0.42
N ILE A 119 4.02 4.70 0.42
CA ILE A 119 3.21 4.23 -0.70
C ILE A 119 1.99 5.14 -0.86
N VAL A 120 1.27 5.39 0.23
CA VAL A 120 0.08 6.27 0.23
C VAL A 120 0.43 7.69 -0.20
N VAL A 121 1.57 8.24 0.24
CA VAL A 121 2.04 9.58 -0.18
C VAL A 121 2.27 9.63 -1.69
N ILE A 122 2.90 8.62 -2.28
CA ILE A 122 3.13 8.55 -3.71
C ILE A 122 1.80 8.40 -4.47
N GLU A 123 0.89 7.54 -3.98
CA GLU A 123 -0.45 7.36 -4.57
C GLU A 123 -1.27 8.66 -4.54
N ILE A 124 -1.27 9.38 -3.42
CA ILE A 124 -1.93 10.70 -3.31
C ILE A 124 -1.30 11.69 -4.28
N ALA A 125 0.04 11.75 -4.37
CA ALA A 125 0.72 12.64 -5.29
C ALA A 125 0.38 12.34 -6.74
N LEU A 126 0.34 11.05 -7.13
CA LEU A 126 -0.06 10.61 -8.46
C LEU A 126 -1.53 10.93 -8.74
N ALA A 127 -2.43 10.63 -7.81
CA ALA A 127 -3.85 10.95 -7.96
C ALA A 127 -4.09 12.46 -8.11
N ALA A 128 -3.38 13.28 -7.32
CA ALA A 128 -3.47 14.72 -7.44
C ALA A 128 -2.90 15.24 -8.77
N LEU A 129 -1.75 14.71 -9.20
CA LEU A 129 -1.13 15.08 -10.48
C LEU A 129 -2.03 14.72 -11.67
N LEU A 130 -2.69 13.56 -11.60
CA LEU A 130 -3.55 13.05 -12.67
C LEU A 130 -5.03 13.44 -12.50
N SER A 131 -5.38 14.26 -11.49
CA SER A 131 -6.76 14.66 -11.20
C SER A 131 -7.43 15.42 -12.35
N PHE A 132 -6.65 16.02 -13.25
CA PHE A 132 -7.18 16.66 -14.47
C PHE A 132 -7.95 15.68 -15.35
N THR A 133 -7.63 14.38 -15.32
CA THR A 133 -8.38 13.37 -16.09
C THR A 133 -9.81 13.20 -15.57
N VAL A 134 -9.99 13.22 -14.24
CA VAL A 134 -11.32 13.17 -13.61
C VAL A 134 -12.09 14.45 -13.88
N VAL A 135 -11.42 15.61 -13.82
CA VAL A 135 -12.01 16.90 -14.11
C VAL A 135 -12.54 16.94 -15.56
N ALA A 136 -11.75 16.45 -16.51
CA ALA A 136 -12.16 16.34 -17.91
C ALA A 136 -13.31 15.34 -18.12
N ALA A 137 -13.24 14.17 -17.47
CA ALA A 137 -14.25 13.11 -17.59
C ALA A 137 -15.62 13.50 -17.00
N LEU A 138 -15.64 14.36 -15.99
CA LEU A 138 -16.86 14.82 -15.30
C LEU A 138 -17.28 16.24 -15.70
N ASP A 139 -16.62 16.83 -16.69
CA ASP A 139 -16.86 18.23 -17.14
C ASP A 139 -16.82 19.24 -15.97
N LEU A 140 -15.91 19.01 -15.03
CA LEU A 140 -15.75 19.87 -13.86
C LEU A 140 -14.88 21.08 -14.19
N PRO A 141 -15.05 22.20 -13.46
CA PRO A 141 -14.18 23.36 -13.62
C PRO A 141 -12.70 23.02 -13.35
N TRP A 142 -11.78 23.50 -14.20
CA TRP A 142 -10.34 23.22 -14.12
C TRP A 142 -9.70 23.52 -12.74
N TRP A 143 -10.25 24.49 -12.01
CA TRP A 143 -9.75 24.85 -10.67
C TRP A 143 -9.88 23.71 -9.65
N VAL A 144 -10.76 22.71 -9.89
CA VAL A 144 -10.91 21.51 -9.05
C VAL A 144 -9.61 20.69 -9.06
N ALA A 145 -8.99 20.50 -10.24
CA ALA A 145 -7.69 19.82 -10.33
C ALA A 145 -6.59 20.61 -9.60
N VAL A 146 -6.59 21.95 -9.74
CA VAL A 146 -5.64 22.81 -9.05
C VAL A 146 -5.85 22.74 -7.53
N ALA A 147 -7.09 22.74 -7.07
CA ALA A 147 -7.42 22.59 -5.65
C ALA A 147 -6.99 21.23 -5.11
N ALA A 148 -7.21 20.14 -5.86
CA ALA A 148 -6.75 18.80 -5.49
C ALA A 148 -5.21 18.75 -5.36
N LEU A 149 -4.49 19.31 -6.32
CA LEU A 149 -3.03 19.38 -6.30
C LEU A 149 -2.50 20.24 -5.14
N ALA A 150 -3.11 21.41 -4.90
CA ALA A 150 -2.76 22.28 -3.79
C ALA A 150 -3.01 21.58 -2.44
N THR A 151 -4.16 20.93 -2.28
CA THR A 151 -4.50 20.17 -1.07
C THR A 151 -3.50 19.03 -0.83
N ALA A 152 -3.19 18.24 -1.85
CA ALA A 152 -2.19 17.18 -1.74
C ALA A 152 -0.80 17.73 -1.36
N THR A 153 -0.40 18.85 -1.95
CA THR A 153 0.88 19.51 -1.65
C THR A 153 0.94 20.00 -0.20
N VAL A 154 -0.15 20.59 0.31
CA VAL A 154 -0.27 21.03 1.70
C VAL A 154 -0.23 19.86 2.66
N LEU A 155 -0.97 18.78 2.37
CA LEU A 155 -0.99 17.58 3.21
C LEU A 155 0.37 16.90 3.26
N ILE A 156 1.01 16.69 2.10
CA ILE A 156 2.34 16.04 2.01
C ILE A 156 3.40 16.94 2.65
N GLY A 157 3.39 18.24 2.36
CA GLY A 157 4.31 19.21 2.92
C GLY A 157 4.14 19.40 4.43
N GLY A 158 2.89 19.47 4.90
CA GLY A 158 2.54 19.54 6.32
C GLY A 158 2.97 18.29 7.08
N ALA A 159 2.67 17.11 6.54
CA ALA A 159 3.17 15.84 7.08
C ALA A 159 4.71 15.83 7.15
N GLY A 160 5.39 16.28 6.10
CA GLY A 160 6.86 16.37 6.07
C GLY A 160 7.46 17.31 7.11
N ARG A 161 6.79 18.45 7.40
CA ARG A 161 7.19 19.39 8.47
C ARG A 161 6.97 18.81 9.86
N PHE A 162 5.82 18.20 10.08
CA PHE A 162 5.48 17.59 11.36
C PHE A 162 6.43 16.44 11.72
N VAL A 163 6.84 15.64 10.74
CA VAL A 163 7.81 14.55 10.87
C VAL A 163 9.20 15.03 11.28
N ARG A 164 9.60 16.25 10.89
CA ARG A 164 10.91 16.79 11.27
C ARG A 164 11.06 16.98 12.78
N HIS A 165 9.96 17.27 13.48
CA HIS A 165 9.95 17.53 14.91
C HIS A 165 9.80 16.28 15.78
N ARG A 166 9.34 15.14 15.19
CA ARG A 166 9.13 13.89 15.92
C ARG A 166 9.92 12.76 15.25
N ARG A 167 11.06 12.37 15.83
CA ARG A 167 11.97 11.37 15.25
C ARG A 167 11.69 9.93 15.68
N GLU A 168 10.66 9.66 16.49
CA GLU A 168 10.44 8.35 17.12
C GLU A 168 9.21 7.62 16.57
N GLY A 169 9.24 6.30 16.61
CA GLY A 169 8.13 5.40 16.32
C GLY A 169 7.56 5.52 14.90
N PHE A 170 6.31 5.89 14.80
CA PHE A 170 5.51 6.03 13.57
C PHE A 170 6.18 6.88 12.46
N TRP A 171 6.94 7.92 12.85
CA TRP A 171 7.55 8.86 11.90
C TRP A 171 8.80 8.33 11.19
N LYS A 172 9.39 7.21 11.67
CA LYS A 172 10.50 6.54 10.98
C LYS A 172 10.12 6.07 9.57
N GLY A 173 8.85 5.69 9.36
CA GLY A 173 8.36 5.25 8.05
C GLY A 173 8.49 6.32 6.97
N ILE A 174 8.16 7.59 7.29
CA ILE A 174 8.29 8.69 6.30
C ILE A 174 9.76 9.05 6.05
N ALA A 175 10.65 8.80 7.00
CA ALA A 175 12.09 9.02 6.82
C ALA A 175 12.67 8.12 5.70
N VAL A 176 12.02 7.02 5.35
CA VAL A 176 12.36 6.14 4.22
C VAL A 176 12.36 6.91 2.89
N LEU A 177 11.44 7.86 2.71
CA LEU A 177 11.40 8.69 1.51
C LEU A 177 12.62 9.64 1.36
N ARG A 178 13.44 9.78 2.40
CA ARG A 178 14.66 10.59 2.36
C ARG A 178 15.87 9.82 1.83
N GLY A 179 15.87 8.48 1.92
CA GLY A 179 16.90 7.63 1.33
C GLY A 179 16.72 7.56 -0.19
N LEU A 180 17.61 8.18 -0.99
CA LEU A 180 17.49 8.29 -2.45
C LEU A 180 17.28 6.94 -3.14
N SER A 181 18.04 5.92 -2.74
CA SER A 181 17.95 4.57 -3.34
C SER A 181 16.59 3.90 -3.10
N SER A 182 16.15 3.84 -1.85
CA SER A 182 14.86 3.23 -1.50
C SER A 182 13.67 4.00 -2.07
N ARG A 183 13.77 5.33 -2.14
CA ARG A 183 12.73 6.19 -2.70
C ARG A 183 12.43 5.85 -4.16
N ASN A 184 13.46 5.77 -5.00
CA ASN A 184 13.29 5.52 -6.43
C ASN A 184 12.69 4.13 -6.69
N VAL A 185 13.09 3.12 -5.91
CA VAL A 185 12.51 1.77 -6.00
C VAL A 185 11.02 1.79 -5.62
N ILE A 186 10.66 2.47 -4.54
CA ILE A 186 9.25 2.54 -4.11
C ILE A 186 8.42 3.28 -5.15
N ILE A 187 8.92 4.42 -5.68
CA ILE A 187 8.24 5.17 -6.76
C ILE A 187 8.04 4.26 -7.97
N ALA A 188 9.08 3.56 -8.42
CA ALA A 188 9.01 2.66 -9.57
C ALA A 188 7.98 1.54 -9.36
N LEU A 189 7.96 0.92 -8.17
CA LEU A 189 7.00 -0.14 -7.83
C LEU A 189 5.56 0.37 -7.77
N VAL A 190 5.34 1.55 -7.20
CA VAL A 190 4.00 2.17 -7.14
C VAL A 190 3.54 2.58 -8.54
N MET A 191 4.41 3.18 -9.35
CA MET A 191 4.11 3.51 -10.75
C MET A 191 3.77 2.26 -11.57
N PHE A 192 4.56 1.20 -11.41
CA PHE A 192 4.31 -0.09 -12.07
C PHE A 192 2.97 -0.69 -11.62
N ALA A 193 2.68 -0.68 -10.32
CA ALA A 193 1.40 -1.13 -9.79
C ALA A 193 0.23 -0.31 -10.36
N THR A 194 0.35 1.02 -10.38
CA THR A 194 -0.67 1.92 -10.96
C THR A 194 -0.85 1.65 -12.45
N GLY A 195 0.24 1.49 -13.20
CA GLY A 195 0.21 1.12 -14.63
C GLY A 195 -0.50 -0.20 -14.88
N ALA A 196 -0.26 -1.21 -14.04
CA ALA A 196 -0.97 -2.50 -14.13
C ALA A 196 -2.48 -2.35 -13.89
N GLN A 197 -2.91 -1.46 -12.99
CA GLN A 197 -4.35 -1.18 -12.78
C GLN A 197 -4.97 -0.40 -13.94
N VAL A 198 -4.26 0.57 -14.51
CA VAL A 198 -4.72 1.28 -15.71
C VAL A 198 -4.88 0.31 -16.89
N ALA A 199 -3.86 -0.52 -17.14
CA ALA A 199 -3.90 -1.55 -18.18
C ALA A 199 -5.06 -2.54 -17.95
N ARG A 200 -5.30 -2.92 -16.69
CA ARG A 200 -6.43 -3.78 -16.32
C ARG A 200 -7.78 -3.14 -16.62
N ASN A 201 -7.95 -1.85 -16.28
CA ASN A 201 -9.18 -1.11 -16.60
C ASN A 201 -9.40 -1.07 -18.11
N MET A 202 -8.35 -0.78 -18.90
CA MET A 202 -8.43 -0.77 -20.36
C MET A 202 -8.83 -2.13 -20.92
N VAL A 203 -8.09 -3.19 -20.59
CA VAL A 203 -8.37 -4.55 -21.10
C VAL A 203 -9.79 -4.99 -20.78
N MET A 204 -10.28 -4.69 -19.57
CA MET A 204 -11.62 -5.11 -19.15
C MET A 204 -12.72 -4.32 -19.84
N LEU A 205 -12.54 -3.01 -20.04
CA LEU A 205 -13.55 -2.14 -20.68
C LEU A 205 -13.59 -2.33 -22.20
N GLU A 206 -12.43 -2.32 -22.86
CA GLU A 206 -12.33 -2.57 -24.30
C GLU A 206 -12.80 -4.00 -24.64
N GLY A 207 -12.49 -4.99 -23.79
CA GLY A 207 -12.95 -6.36 -23.96
C GLY A 207 -14.48 -6.54 -23.84
N LEU A 208 -15.17 -5.55 -23.32
CA LEU A 208 -16.64 -5.47 -23.27
C LEU A 208 -17.22 -4.52 -24.31
N GLY A 209 -16.39 -4.04 -25.24
CA GLY A 209 -16.84 -3.13 -26.31
C GLY A 209 -17.04 -1.68 -25.86
N VAL A 210 -16.51 -1.31 -24.69
CA VAL A 210 -16.49 0.10 -24.26
C VAL A 210 -15.23 0.74 -24.81
N ASP A 211 -15.41 1.68 -25.73
CA ASP A 211 -14.30 2.47 -26.29
C ASP A 211 -13.84 3.49 -25.24
N ILE A 212 -12.61 3.36 -24.78
CA ILE A 212 -12.03 4.21 -23.74
C ILE A 212 -10.61 4.66 -24.10
N SER A 213 -10.28 5.86 -23.68
CA SER A 213 -8.91 6.35 -23.72
C SER A 213 -8.11 5.94 -22.46
N VAL A 214 -6.79 6.04 -22.52
CA VAL A 214 -5.92 5.88 -21.34
C VAL A 214 -6.32 6.87 -20.24
N LEU A 215 -6.75 8.08 -20.60
CA LEU A 215 -7.15 9.11 -19.64
C LEU A 215 -8.43 8.72 -18.89
N ASP A 216 -9.39 8.09 -19.58
CA ASP A 216 -10.60 7.57 -18.95
C ASP A 216 -10.29 6.41 -17.99
N ALA A 217 -9.38 5.53 -18.37
CA ALA A 217 -8.92 4.44 -17.49
C ALA A 217 -8.23 4.97 -16.24
N VAL A 218 -7.46 6.05 -16.36
CA VAL A 218 -6.83 6.75 -15.21
C VAL A 218 -7.91 7.44 -14.37
N ALA A 219 -8.85 8.15 -15.00
CA ALA A 219 -9.96 8.79 -14.29
C ALA A 219 -10.78 7.77 -13.49
N LEU A 220 -11.09 6.63 -14.09
CA LEU A 220 -11.77 5.51 -13.42
C LEU A 220 -10.98 4.99 -12.22
N LEU A 221 -9.65 4.84 -12.36
CA LEU A 221 -8.80 4.41 -11.26
C LEU A 221 -8.84 5.40 -10.08
N ILE A 222 -8.72 6.70 -10.37
CA ILE A 222 -8.77 7.76 -9.34
C ILE A 222 -10.14 7.80 -8.67
N ALA A 223 -11.22 7.74 -9.46
CA ALA A 223 -12.59 7.72 -8.95
C ALA A 223 -12.79 6.50 -8.02
N SER A 224 -12.38 5.31 -8.48
CA SER A 224 -12.47 4.08 -7.68
C SER A 224 -11.68 4.16 -6.38
N ALA A 225 -10.47 4.73 -6.41
CA ALA A 225 -9.65 4.93 -5.22
C ALA A 225 -10.30 5.93 -4.25
N THR A 226 -10.85 7.03 -4.78
CA THR A 226 -11.49 8.08 -3.97
C THR A 226 -12.78 7.57 -3.32
N ILE A 227 -13.64 6.91 -4.10
CA ILE A 227 -14.88 6.29 -3.58
C ILE A 227 -14.53 5.16 -2.61
N GLY A 228 -13.41 4.46 -2.82
CA GLY A 228 -12.89 3.41 -1.94
C GLY A 228 -12.53 3.88 -0.53
N LEU A 229 -12.37 5.18 -0.32
CA LEU A 229 -12.22 5.77 1.02
C LEU A 229 -13.54 5.80 1.79
N LEU A 230 -14.67 5.73 1.09
CA LEU A 230 -15.98 5.65 1.71
C LEU A 230 -16.21 4.23 2.23
N PRO A 231 -16.96 4.05 3.32
CA PRO A 231 -17.29 2.73 3.86
C PRO A 231 -18.38 2.03 3.02
N VAL A 232 -18.13 1.94 1.70
CA VAL A 232 -19.03 1.32 0.72
C VAL A 232 -18.35 0.04 0.23
N GLY A 233 -19.04 -1.07 0.24
CA GLY A 233 -18.49 -2.39 -0.05
C GLY A 233 -18.23 -2.65 -1.56
N PRO A 234 -18.45 -3.89 -2.03
CA PRO A 234 -18.02 -4.37 -3.36
C PRO A 234 -18.71 -3.72 -4.56
N THR A 235 -19.73 -2.88 -4.36
CA THR A 235 -20.44 -2.14 -5.43
C THR A 235 -19.64 -0.95 -6.00
N LEU A 236 -18.47 -0.66 -5.43
CA LEU A 236 -17.61 0.46 -5.81
C LEU A 236 -17.18 0.44 -7.28
N GLY A 237 -16.85 -0.72 -7.82
CA GLY A 237 -16.39 -0.87 -9.20
C GLY A 237 -17.47 -0.42 -10.20
N ALA A 238 -18.70 -0.89 -10.01
CA ALA A 238 -19.81 -0.51 -10.85
C ALA A 238 -20.17 0.97 -10.71
N ALA A 239 -20.24 1.48 -9.47
CA ALA A 239 -20.57 2.88 -9.21
C ALA A 239 -19.52 3.85 -9.81
N SER A 240 -18.24 3.56 -9.65
CA SER A 240 -17.15 4.37 -10.22
C SER A 240 -17.18 4.36 -11.74
N ALA A 241 -17.42 3.19 -12.35
CA ALA A 241 -17.48 3.04 -13.78
C ALA A 241 -18.66 3.84 -14.35
N VAL A 242 -19.84 3.73 -13.76
CA VAL A 242 -21.02 4.51 -14.19
C VAL A 242 -20.81 6.01 -14.02
N LEU A 243 -20.16 6.43 -12.94
CA LEU A 243 -19.88 7.85 -12.69
C LEU A 243 -18.97 8.46 -13.78
N ILE A 244 -17.93 7.74 -14.20
CA ILE A 244 -16.93 8.26 -15.16
C ILE A 244 -17.34 8.00 -16.61
N LEU A 245 -17.95 6.86 -16.91
CA LEU A 245 -18.16 6.38 -18.28
C LEU A 245 -19.64 6.18 -18.64
N GLY A 246 -20.57 6.63 -17.80
CA GLY A 246 -22.00 6.39 -17.97
C GLY A 246 -22.57 6.89 -19.31
N SER A 247 -21.91 7.85 -19.98
CA SER A 247 -22.22 8.30 -21.33
C SER A 247 -22.11 7.20 -22.39
N ASN A 248 -21.24 6.19 -22.15
CA ASN A 248 -21.04 5.04 -23.06
C ASN A 248 -22.07 3.91 -22.85
N GLY A 249 -23.12 4.15 -22.06
CA GLY A 249 -24.14 3.16 -21.76
C GLY A 249 -24.06 2.59 -20.36
N VAL A 250 -24.97 3.01 -19.49
CA VAL A 250 -24.94 2.69 -18.04
C VAL A 250 -24.89 1.19 -17.77
N ALA A 251 -25.61 0.36 -18.54
CA ALA A 251 -25.66 -1.09 -18.33
C ALA A 251 -24.32 -1.76 -18.61
N VAL A 252 -23.69 -1.46 -19.75
CA VAL A 252 -22.40 -2.04 -20.17
C VAL A 252 -21.30 -1.62 -19.22
N VAL A 253 -21.26 -0.33 -18.87
CA VAL A 253 -20.25 0.21 -17.94
C VAL A 253 -20.43 -0.34 -16.52
N ALA A 254 -21.67 -0.54 -16.05
CA ALA A 254 -21.92 -1.19 -14.76
C ALA A 254 -21.50 -2.67 -14.76
N ALA A 255 -21.71 -3.39 -15.87
CA ALA A 255 -21.24 -4.76 -16.05
C ALA A 255 -19.70 -4.82 -16.00
N ALA A 256 -19.04 -3.91 -16.72
CA ALA A 256 -17.58 -3.79 -16.71
C ALA A 256 -17.01 -3.53 -15.29
N GLY A 257 -17.58 -2.57 -14.57
CA GLY A 257 -17.20 -2.28 -13.19
C GLY A 257 -17.43 -3.45 -12.23
N SER A 258 -18.50 -4.21 -12.44
CA SER A 258 -18.79 -5.43 -11.68
C SER A 258 -17.77 -6.53 -11.98
N LEU A 259 -17.40 -6.72 -13.25
CA LEU A 259 -16.35 -7.67 -13.66
C LEU A 259 -14.97 -7.26 -13.17
N LEU A 260 -14.66 -5.96 -13.15
CA LEU A 260 -13.45 -5.44 -12.52
C LEU A 260 -13.41 -5.83 -11.02
N THR A 261 -14.51 -5.70 -10.32
CA THR A 261 -14.59 -6.12 -8.90
C THR A 261 -14.44 -7.62 -8.75
N ALA A 262 -15.13 -8.43 -9.58
CA ALA A 262 -15.06 -9.88 -9.54
C ALA A 262 -13.66 -10.42 -9.86
N THR A 263 -13.02 -9.94 -10.93
CA THR A 263 -11.65 -10.32 -11.30
C THR A 263 -10.64 -9.87 -10.26
N GLY A 264 -10.88 -8.73 -9.58
CA GLY A 264 -10.12 -8.28 -8.43
C GLY A 264 -10.17 -9.25 -7.26
N ALA A 265 -11.37 -9.73 -6.93
CA ALA A 265 -11.59 -10.72 -5.88
C ALA A 265 -10.93 -12.06 -6.23
N VAL A 266 -11.10 -12.53 -7.47
CA VAL A 266 -10.44 -13.77 -7.93
C VAL A 266 -8.92 -13.64 -7.89
N GLY A 267 -8.35 -12.50 -8.30
CA GLY A 267 -6.91 -12.25 -8.20
C GLY A 267 -6.40 -12.28 -6.75
N ALA A 268 -7.14 -11.71 -5.80
CA ALA A 268 -6.82 -11.80 -4.38
C ALA A 268 -6.90 -13.24 -3.85
N LEU A 269 -7.90 -14.03 -4.29
CA LEU A 269 -8.01 -15.43 -3.94
C LEU A 269 -6.87 -16.28 -4.52
N VAL A 270 -6.46 -16.05 -5.77
CA VAL A 270 -5.30 -16.72 -6.40
C VAL A 270 -4.03 -16.41 -5.61
N PHE A 271 -3.82 -15.15 -5.23
CA PHE A 271 -2.66 -14.75 -4.43
C PHE A 271 -2.69 -15.37 -3.03
N ALA A 272 -3.86 -15.49 -2.42
CA ALA A 272 -4.03 -16.15 -1.12
C ALA A 272 -3.85 -17.67 -1.22
N ALA A 273 -4.31 -18.30 -2.28
CA ALA A 273 -4.09 -19.73 -2.54
C ALA A 273 -2.60 -20.04 -2.71
N TRP A 274 -1.87 -19.19 -3.45
CA TRP A 274 -0.41 -19.27 -3.51
C TRP A 274 0.23 -19.19 -2.10
N ALA A 275 -0.18 -18.22 -1.28
CA ALA A 275 0.33 -18.04 0.06
C ALA A 275 0.06 -19.27 0.97
N LEU A 276 -1.11 -19.91 0.81
CA LEU A 276 -1.48 -21.13 1.51
C LEU A 276 -0.60 -22.31 1.09
N VAL A 277 -0.45 -22.53 -0.22
CA VAL A 277 0.41 -23.59 -0.77
C VAL A 277 1.86 -23.40 -0.34
N ASP A 278 2.36 -22.16 -0.38
CA ASP A 278 3.72 -21.85 0.07
C ASP A 278 3.91 -22.11 1.57
N ARG A 279 2.87 -21.94 2.39
CA ARG A 279 2.90 -22.27 3.83
C ARG A 279 2.92 -23.79 4.07
N LEU A 280 2.26 -24.57 3.23
CA LEU A 280 2.15 -26.02 3.40
C LEU A 280 3.36 -26.79 2.85
N ARG A 281 4.24 -26.16 2.08
CA ARG A 281 5.44 -26.80 1.56
C ARG A 281 6.40 -27.19 2.71
N PRO A 282 6.84 -28.46 2.78
CA PRO A 282 7.85 -28.92 3.75
C PRO A 282 9.14 -28.10 3.51
N GLY A 283 9.59 -27.36 4.50
CA GLY A 283 10.74 -26.43 4.41
C GLY A 283 10.37 -24.95 4.38
N GLY A 284 9.09 -24.59 4.19
CA GLY A 284 8.61 -23.21 4.30
C GLY A 284 8.42 -22.71 5.74
N GLY A 285 8.51 -23.62 6.68
CA GLY A 285 8.68 -23.35 8.11
C GLY A 285 10.09 -23.71 8.48
N GLU A 286 11.06 -22.84 8.20
CA GLU A 286 12.37 -22.96 8.80
C GLU A 286 12.16 -22.87 10.31
N ALA A 287 12.10 -24.06 10.93
CA ALA A 287 12.37 -24.16 12.33
C ALA A 287 13.62 -23.31 12.51
N ALA A 288 13.51 -22.20 13.26
CA ALA A 288 14.64 -21.50 13.76
C ALA A 288 15.51 -22.58 14.39
N ARG A 289 16.51 -23.07 13.65
CA ARG A 289 17.58 -23.84 14.27
C ARG A 289 18.04 -22.91 15.36
N PRO A 290 17.91 -23.30 16.63
CA PRO A 290 18.58 -22.57 17.68
C PRO A 290 20.01 -22.47 17.16
N ARG A 291 20.49 -21.25 16.93
CA ARG A 291 21.90 -21.03 16.67
C ARG A 291 22.55 -21.70 17.83
N GLU A 292 23.09 -22.91 17.61
CA GLU A 292 23.87 -23.64 18.56
C GLU A 292 24.94 -22.64 19.00
N VAL A 293 24.70 -22.06 20.17
CA VAL A 293 25.65 -21.16 20.80
C VAL A 293 26.87 -22.05 20.92
N ALA A 294 27.83 -21.83 20.02
CA ALA A 294 29.11 -22.53 20.06
C ALA A 294 29.55 -22.49 21.54
N PRO A 295 29.78 -23.63 22.16
CA PRO A 295 30.13 -23.65 23.55
C PRO A 295 31.27 -22.66 23.72
N ALA A 296 31.08 -21.69 24.62
CA ALA A 296 32.09 -20.70 24.93
C ALA A 296 33.41 -21.45 25.15
N SER A 297 34.37 -21.22 24.25
CA SER A 297 35.71 -21.77 24.40
C SER A 297 36.11 -21.55 25.86
N PRO A 298 36.51 -22.60 26.57
CA PRO A 298 36.94 -22.43 27.97
C PRO A 298 38.03 -21.38 27.96
N ALA A 299 37.76 -20.30 28.69
CA ALA A 299 38.67 -19.18 28.88
C ALA A 299 40.07 -19.72 29.13
N GLY A 300 40.93 -19.49 28.14
CA GLY A 300 42.33 -19.86 28.24
C GLY A 300 42.90 -19.29 29.53
N SER A 301 43.47 -20.18 30.33
CA SER A 301 44.31 -19.93 31.46
C SER A 301 45.05 -18.60 31.31
N GLN A 302 44.61 -17.61 32.05
CA GLN A 302 45.26 -16.32 32.16
C GLN A 302 46.60 -16.60 32.89
N ARG A 303 47.68 -16.67 32.09
CA ARG A 303 49.05 -16.64 32.62
C ARG A 303 49.19 -15.34 33.39
N ASP A 304 49.38 -15.51 34.67
CA ASP A 304 49.79 -14.52 35.64
C ASP A 304 51.24 -14.10 35.34
N ASP A 305 51.40 -13.14 34.41
CA ASP A 305 52.67 -12.46 34.19
C ASP A 305 52.73 -11.30 35.16
N GLY A 306 53.43 -11.53 36.28
CA GLY A 306 53.75 -10.57 37.31
C GLY A 306 54.34 -9.27 36.73
N ARG A 307 53.51 -8.26 36.54
CA ARG A 307 53.91 -6.90 36.24
C ARG A 307 53.54 -6.00 37.42
N ALA A 308 54.58 -5.52 38.09
CA ALA A 308 54.56 -4.63 39.23
C ALA A 308 53.68 -3.35 38.95
N PRO A 309 53.06 -2.79 40.02
CA PRO A 309 52.26 -1.57 39.91
C PRO A 309 53.12 -0.39 39.51
N ARG A 310 52.78 0.29 38.43
CA ARG A 310 53.33 1.60 38.07
C ARG A 310 52.64 2.68 38.91
N GLU A 311 53.47 3.44 39.61
CA GLU A 311 53.14 4.65 40.35
C GLU A 311 52.35 5.65 39.49
N PRO A 312 51.40 6.38 40.08
CA PRO A 312 50.71 7.46 39.40
C PRO A 312 51.61 8.69 39.32
N LEU A 313 51.92 9.12 38.10
CA LEU A 313 52.57 10.39 37.82
C LEU A 313 51.57 11.54 38.07
N ASP A 314 51.98 12.38 39.00
CA ASP A 314 51.42 13.70 39.32
C ASP A 314 51.12 14.52 38.05
N GLN A 315 49.88 14.94 37.87
CA GLN A 315 49.52 16.02 36.95
C GLN A 315 49.48 17.35 37.70
N PRO A 316 50.21 18.34 37.24
CA PRO A 316 50.16 19.67 37.85
C PRO A 316 48.90 20.42 37.44
N ALA A 317 48.30 21.06 38.43
CA ALA A 317 47.23 22.06 38.28
C ALA A 317 47.67 23.21 37.39
N ALA A 318 46.87 23.52 36.37
CA ALA A 318 46.97 24.79 35.67
C ALA A 318 45.75 25.66 36.02
N ALA A 319 46.02 26.69 36.76
CA ALA A 319 45.12 27.76 37.11
C ALA A 319 44.98 28.77 35.94
N GLY A 320 43.84 29.46 35.87
CA GLY A 320 43.83 30.86 35.54
C GLY A 320 43.27 31.30 34.21
N GLY A 321 42.33 32.21 34.26
CA GLY A 321 42.00 33.19 33.21
C GLY A 321 40.50 33.22 32.84
N SER A 322 39.59 33.88 33.50
CA SER A 322 39.30 35.32 33.65
C SER A 322 39.04 36.09 32.32
N ALA A 323 37.90 36.75 32.36
CA ALA A 323 37.47 37.92 31.56
C ALA A 323 36.86 37.60 30.22
N GLY A 324 35.57 37.96 29.95
CA GLY A 324 35.07 39.32 29.91
C GLY A 324 34.63 39.60 28.49
N GLY A 325 33.40 40.02 28.26
CA GLY A 325 32.94 40.50 26.95
C GLY A 325 31.41 40.65 26.89
N ALA A 326 31.00 41.85 27.16
CA ALA A 326 29.62 42.34 27.18
C ALA A 326 28.93 42.39 25.80
N PRO A 327 27.63 42.76 25.74
CA PRO A 327 26.71 42.61 24.59
C PRO A 327 26.69 43.87 23.70
N ASN A 328 26.22 43.65 22.47
CA ASN A 328 25.60 44.73 21.67
C ASN A 328 25.05 44.20 20.35
N PRO A 329 24.13 45.00 19.74
CA PRO A 329 22.73 45.27 20.11
C PRO A 329 21.74 44.44 19.28
#